data_ac42319ad8ea49c4b0b2c09041d59aec
#
_entry.id   ac42319ad8ea49c4b0b2c09041d59aec
#
_cell.length_a   1.000
_cell.length_b   1.000
_cell.length_c   1.000
_cell.angle_alpha   90.00
_cell.angle_beta   90.00
_cell.angle_gamma   90.00
#
_symmetry.space_group_name_H-M   'P 1'
#
loop_
_entity.id
_entity.type
_entity.pdbx_description
1 polymer ?
#
loop_
_entity_poly.entity_id
_entity_poly.type
_entity_poly.pdbx_seq_one_letter_code
_entity_poly.pdbx_strand_id
1 'polypeptide(L)'
;MMNCRKVCHRIRECKSSQKIATQAAQATSMFLGTLVLAGSVCFAAEDDTAEKSKQGADRLVVLVRGAAGTDEYGQLFDEWSQRWESAAAAGGVRVVRVGPKAGDTDAALQAGQSGNVDRSLLEQTLSSAASDAVSKRLTEIWIVLIGHGTFDGRSARFNLRGQDVSDEELKKWLEPITCPIAIANCASASGPFLKTLAGQNRVVMTATKTGAEINFARFGAFLSEAVGDSKFDLDKDGQTSVFEAFLSASRRTLAFYDGEGRLATEHALLDDNADGLGVRADFFRGVRLVKEVQGETAVDGRLAHRFHLVRSDSEQQLSPESRRLRDQLEQEVIQLRDRKSSFDDEDVYYAQLEELLVQLAKAYEASAKSGPAFR
;
A
#
# COMPACT_ATOMS: atom_id res chain seq x y z
N MET A 1 -18.51 -9.91 -44.63
CA MET A 1 -17.60 -10.93 -45.18
C MET A 1 -16.53 -10.25 -46.01
N MET A 2 -15.37 -9.98 -45.46
CA MET A 2 -14.16 -9.71 -46.25
C MET A 2 -12.92 -9.82 -45.33
N ASN A 3 -12.19 -10.89 -45.55
CA ASN A 3 -10.75 -11.13 -45.43
C ASN A 3 -9.95 -10.60 -44.24
N CYS A 4 -9.83 -11.45 -43.26
CA CYS A 4 -8.80 -11.45 -42.23
C CYS A 4 -7.78 -12.58 -42.52
N ARG A 5 -6.97 -12.45 -43.59
CA ARG A 5 -5.90 -13.42 -43.95
C ARG A 5 -4.71 -12.75 -44.63
N LYS A 6 -4.05 -11.79 -43.98
CA LYS A 6 -2.77 -11.25 -44.49
C LYS A 6 -1.88 -10.59 -43.42
N VAL A 7 -1.80 -11.06 -42.18
CA VAL A 7 -0.83 -10.54 -41.18
C VAL A 7 -0.02 -11.67 -40.47
N CYS A 8 -0.04 -12.87 -40.94
CA CYS A 8 0.65 -14.00 -40.28
C CYS A 8 1.86 -14.55 -41.06
N HIS A 9 2.65 -13.70 -41.75
CA HIS A 9 3.77 -14.21 -42.55
C HIS A 9 5.10 -13.45 -42.40
N ARG A 10 5.37 -12.77 -41.25
CA ARG A 10 6.65 -12.04 -41.08
C ARG A 10 7.33 -12.18 -39.72
N ILE A 11 7.12 -13.26 -38.98
CA ILE A 11 7.88 -13.59 -37.77
C ILE A 11 8.31 -15.04 -37.84
N ARG A 12 9.20 -15.38 -38.77
CA ARG A 12 9.86 -16.71 -38.84
C ARG A 12 11.19 -16.68 -39.54
N GLU A 13 12.02 -15.69 -39.32
CA GLU A 13 13.44 -15.74 -39.72
C GLU A 13 14.26 -14.83 -38.81
N CYS A 14 14.62 -15.31 -37.63
CA CYS A 14 15.81 -14.88 -36.90
C CYS A 14 16.12 -15.83 -35.73
N LYS A 15 16.47 -17.06 -36.08
CA LYS A 15 17.13 -18.01 -35.17
C LYS A 15 18.07 -18.91 -35.97
N SER A 16 19.23 -18.42 -36.28
CA SER A 16 20.40 -19.25 -36.53
C SER A 16 21.64 -18.36 -36.66
N SER A 17 22.47 -18.34 -35.64
CA SER A 17 23.94 -18.16 -35.73
C SER A 17 24.48 -17.77 -34.36
N GLN A 18 24.84 -18.71 -33.57
CA GLN A 18 25.94 -18.62 -32.61
C GLN A 18 26.14 -20.00 -31.95
N LYS A 19 26.94 -20.81 -32.63
CA LYS A 19 27.76 -21.85 -32.02
C LYS A 19 29.10 -21.78 -32.70
N ILE A 20 30.18 -22.11 -31.96
CA ILE A 20 31.57 -22.30 -32.31
C ILE A 20 32.46 -21.16 -31.83
N ALA A 21 33.12 -21.34 -30.70
CA ALA A 21 34.55 -21.61 -30.63
C ALA A 21 35.02 -21.76 -29.16
N THR A 22 35.26 -23.01 -28.77
CA THR A 22 36.14 -23.41 -27.67
C THR A 22 37.49 -23.74 -28.28
N GLN A 23 38.60 -23.23 -27.70
CA GLN A 23 39.79 -24.03 -27.37
C GLN A 23 41.07 -23.17 -27.26
N ALA A 24 41.65 -23.25 -26.06
CA ALA A 24 43.04 -23.57 -25.78
C ALA A 24 44.17 -22.63 -26.22
N ALA A 25 44.95 -22.13 -25.25
CA ALA A 25 46.38 -22.43 -25.16
C ALA A 25 46.98 -21.92 -23.82
N GLN A 26 47.57 -22.84 -23.09
CA GLN A 26 48.55 -22.63 -22.02
C GLN A 26 49.89 -22.25 -22.65
N ALA A 27 50.60 -21.30 -22.10
CA ALA A 27 52.06 -21.24 -22.16
C ALA A 27 52.65 -20.40 -21.02
N THR A 28 53.45 -21.06 -20.25
CA THR A 28 54.38 -20.65 -19.20
C THR A 28 55.40 -19.64 -19.70
N SER A 29 55.73 -18.57 -18.96
CA SER A 29 57.14 -18.11 -18.81
C SER A 29 57.30 -17.18 -17.61
N MET A 30 58.26 -17.48 -16.76
CA MET A 30 58.88 -16.67 -15.69
C MET A 30 59.61 -15.45 -16.32
N PHE A 31 59.58 -14.30 -15.65
CA PHE A 31 60.80 -13.52 -15.31
C PHE A 31 60.43 -12.29 -14.42
N LEU A 32 61.08 -12.24 -13.30
CA LEU A 32 61.78 -11.17 -12.54
C LEU A 32 61.17 -9.73 -12.53
N GLY A 33 60.71 -9.35 -11.40
CA GLY A 33 61.13 -8.17 -10.59
C GLY A 33 61.05 -6.78 -11.16
N THR A 34 60.09 -6.02 -10.64
CA THR A 34 60.33 -4.64 -10.21
C THR A 34 59.22 -4.19 -9.26
N LEU A 35 59.64 -3.79 -8.05
CA LEU A 35 58.78 -3.25 -6.98
C LEU A 35 58.34 -1.87 -7.37
N VAL A 36 57.07 -1.65 -7.73
CA VAL A 36 56.44 -0.33 -7.83
C VAL A 36 55.34 -0.27 -6.80
N LEU A 37 55.53 0.56 -5.78
CA LEU A 37 54.50 0.96 -4.87
C LEU A 37 53.41 1.72 -5.66
N ALA A 38 52.36 1.00 -6.07
CA ALA A 38 51.13 1.60 -6.53
C ALA A 38 50.17 1.62 -5.35
N GLY A 39 49.93 2.80 -4.82
CA GLY A 39 48.87 3.01 -3.83
C GLY A 39 47.54 2.51 -4.40
N SER A 40 46.98 1.49 -3.75
CA SER A 40 45.61 1.05 -3.97
C SER A 40 44.68 2.17 -3.54
N VAL A 41 44.23 2.96 -4.48
CA VAL A 41 43.01 3.73 -4.30
C VAL A 41 41.88 2.70 -4.30
N CYS A 42 41.46 2.26 -3.12
CA CYS A 42 40.16 1.65 -2.95
C CYS A 42 39.11 2.69 -3.35
N PHE A 43 38.61 2.60 -4.56
CA PHE A 43 37.28 3.11 -4.84
C PHE A 43 36.34 2.27 -3.99
N ALA A 44 35.95 2.83 -2.84
CA ALA A 44 34.77 2.39 -2.13
C ALA A 44 33.61 2.53 -3.11
N ALA A 45 33.03 1.43 -3.50
CA ALA A 45 31.68 1.41 -4.02
C ALA A 45 30.79 1.87 -2.86
N GLU A 46 30.63 3.19 -2.70
CA GLU A 46 29.68 3.79 -1.78
C GLU A 46 28.28 3.46 -2.31
N ASP A 47 27.77 2.42 -1.86
CA ASP A 47 26.56 2.18 -1.13
C ASP A 47 25.29 2.82 -1.75
N ASP A 48 24.91 2.35 -2.96
CA ASP A 48 23.60 2.57 -3.58
C ASP A 48 22.46 1.99 -2.72
N THR A 49 22.78 1.09 -1.78
CA THR A 49 21.89 0.54 -0.77
C THR A 49 21.62 1.50 0.38
N ALA A 50 22.56 2.40 0.70
CA ALA A 50 22.40 3.37 1.79
C ALA A 50 21.50 4.55 1.38
N GLU A 51 21.45 4.90 0.12
CA GLU A 51 20.59 5.97 -0.40
C GLU A 51 19.16 5.50 -0.58
N LYS A 52 18.93 4.26 -1.04
CA LYS A 52 17.61 3.60 -1.04
C LYS A 52 17.05 3.42 0.37
N SER A 53 17.89 3.14 1.38
CA SER A 53 17.44 3.02 2.76
C SER A 53 17.05 4.36 3.40
N LYS A 54 17.55 5.49 2.90
CA LYS A 54 17.19 6.83 3.40
C LYS A 54 15.84 7.34 2.85
N GLN A 55 15.43 6.94 1.66
CA GLN A 55 14.21 7.44 1.00
C GLN A 55 12.90 6.92 1.58
N GLY A 56 12.91 5.80 2.29
CA GLY A 56 11.72 5.22 2.93
C GLY A 56 11.71 5.30 4.46
N ALA A 57 12.80 5.82 5.07
CA ALA A 57 12.94 5.91 6.52
C ALA A 57 11.94 6.88 7.17
N ASP A 58 11.34 7.76 6.37
CA ASP A 58 10.32 8.73 6.76
C ASP A 58 8.89 8.19 6.67
N ARG A 59 8.71 6.92 6.27
CA ARG A 59 7.41 6.22 6.24
C ARG A 59 7.42 5.06 7.24
N LEU A 60 6.26 4.80 7.84
CA LEU A 60 6.12 3.79 8.89
C LEU A 60 4.91 2.89 8.64
N VAL A 61 5.09 1.59 8.77
CA VAL A 61 4.02 0.61 8.96
C VAL A 61 4.00 0.17 10.41
N VAL A 62 2.91 0.39 11.11
CA VAL A 62 2.60 -0.20 12.42
C VAL A 62 1.75 -1.44 12.16
N LEU A 63 2.37 -2.60 12.22
CA LEU A 63 1.74 -3.89 11.95
C LEU A 63 1.33 -4.53 13.27
N VAL A 64 0.03 -4.58 13.52
CA VAL A 64 -0.54 -5.09 14.78
C VAL A 64 -1.14 -6.47 14.53
N ARG A 65 -0.51 -7.50 15.09
CA ARG A 65 -1.03 -8.87 15.11
C ARG A 65 -1.75 -9.11 16.43
N GLY A 66 -3.06 -9.31 16.38
CA GLY A 66 -3.90 -9.61 17.53
C GLY A 66 -3.74 -11.03 18.04
N ALA A 67 -4.51 -11.35 19.08
CA ALA A 67 -4.65 -12.70 19.59
C ALA A 67 -5.29 -13.60 18.53
N ALA A 68 -4.69 -14.75 18.28
CA ALA A 68 -5.18 -15.69 17.27
C ALA A 68 -6.32 -16.58 17.79
N GLY A 69 -6.32 -16.91 19.06
CA GLY A 69 -7.27 -17.82 19.67
C GLY A 69 -7.03 -19.29 19.34
N THR A 70 -6.58 -19.61 18.13
CA THR A 70 -6.18 -20.97 17.70
C THR A 70 -4.89 -20.91 16.88
N ASP A 71 -4.17 -22.02 16.82
CA ASP A 71 -2.93 -22.13 16.03
C ASP A 71 -3.19 -21.94 14.53
N GLU A 72 -4.36 -22.38 14.03
CA GLU A 72 -4.75 -22.22 12.62
C GLU A 72 -4.85 -20.73 12.24
N TYR A 73 -5.56 -19.92 13.04
CA TYR A 73 -5.61 -18.48 12.82
C TYR A 73 -4.25 -17.82 13.03
N GLY A 74 -3.46 -18.34 13.97
CA GLY A 74 -2.09 -17.89 14.20
C GLY A 74 -1.24 -17.96 12.94
N GLN A 75 -1.26 -19.11 12.26
CA GLN A 75 -0.55 -19.32 11.00
C GLN A 75 -1.03 -18.37 9.88
N LEU A 76 -2.33 -18.18 9.74
CA LEU A 76 -2.89 -17.25 8.75
C LEU A 76 -2.46 -15.80 9.05
N PHE A 77 -2.53 -15.36 10.30
CA PHE A 77 -2.12 -14.00 10.68
C PHE A 77 -0.63 -13.77 10.48
N ASP A 78 0.20 -14.81 10.71
CA ASP A 78 1.63 -14.74 10.43
C ASP A 78 1.91 -14.63 8.93
N GLU A 79 1.20 -15.38 8.10
CA GLU A 79 1.32 -15.31 6.64
C GLU A 79 0.95 -13.91 6.11
N TRP A 80 -0.17 -13.34 6.58
CA TRP A 80 -0.58 -11.99 6.17
C TRP A 80 0.42 -10.94 6.66
N SER A 81 0.92 -11.09 7.89
CA SER A 81 1.93 -10.19 8.46
C SER A 81 3.22 -10.22 7.64
N GLN A 82 3.70 -11.39 7.25
CA GLN A 82 4.90 -11.55 6.41
C GLN A 82 4.74 -10.91 5.04
N ARG A 83 3.55 -10.98 4.43
CA ARG A 83 3.27 -10.29 3.16
C ARG A 83 3.38 -8.78 3.31
N TRP A 84 2.81 -8.20 4.37
CA TRP A 84 2.93 -6.78 4.68
C TRP A 84 4.38 -6.36 4.94
N GLU A 85 5.14 -7.15 5.70
CA GLU A 85 6.57 -6.91 5.97
C GLU A 85 7.39 -6.96 4.67
N SER A 86 7.11 -7.93 3.80
CA SER A 86 7.78 -8.06 2.51
C SER A 86 7.48 -6.87 1.59
N ALA A 87 6.23 -6.44 1.52
CA ALA A 87 5.83 -5.27 0.75
C ALA A 87 6.46 -3.98 1.31
N ALA A 88 6.48 -3.81 2.64
CA ALA A 88 7.13 -2.67 3.28
C ALA A 88 8.64 -2.65 3.01
N ALA A 89 9.30 -3.80 3.07
CA ALA A 89 10.72 -3.92 2.73
C ALA A 89 11.00 -3.57 1.27
N ALA A 90 10.16 -4.04 0.33
CA ALA A 90 10.25 -3.68 -1.08
C ALA A 90 10.06 -2.17 -1.32
N GLY A 91 9.16 -1.54 -0.54
CA GLY A 91 8.93 -0.09 -0.58
C GLY A 91 9.94 0.74 0.22
N GLY A 92 10.91 0.10 0.89
CA GLY A 92 11.88 0.78 1.77
C GLY A 92 11.24 1.39 3.03
N VAL A 93 10.06 0.93 3.44
CA VAL A 93 9.29 1.48 4.55
C VAL A 93 9.67 0.80 5.87
N ARG A 94 9.84 1.57 6.92
CA ARG A 94 10.12 1.05 8.26
C ARG A 94 8.90 0.33 8.83
N VAL A 95 9.09 -0.84 9.46
CA VAL A 95 8.03 -1.60 10.12
C VAL A 95 8.25 -1.63 11.62
N VAL A 96 7.21 -1.36 12.39
CA VAL A 96 7.13 -1.66 13.82
C VAL A 96 6.03 -2.70 14.01
N ARG A 97 6.41 -3.87 14.49
CA ARG A 97 5.49 -4.96 14.78
C ARG A 97 5.01 -4.90 16.24
N VAL A 98 3.71 -4.98 16.44
CA VAL A 98 3.05 -5.14 17.73
C VAL A 98 2.36 -6.50 17.75
N GLY A 99 2.57 -7.27 18.79
CA GLY A 99 2.00 -8.61 18.92
C GLY A 99 3.03 -9.74 18.71
N PRO A 100 2.58 -11.00 18.67
CA PRO A 100 3.46 -12.16 18.54
C PRO A 100 4.25 -12.15 17.24
N LYS A 101 5.43 -12.75 17.28
CA LYS A 101 6.23 -13.03 16.07
C LYS A 101 5.81 -14.38 15.48
N ALA A 102 6.17 -14.61 14.22
CA ALA A 102 5.96 -15.90 13.58
C ALA A 102 6.62 -17.02 14.39
N GLY A 103 5.87 -18.07 14.67
CA GLY A 103 6.31 -19.20 15.49
C GLY A 103 6.13 -19.04 16.99
N ASP A 104 5.73 -17.88 17.50
CA ASP A 104 5.31 -17.75 18.90
C ASP A 104 3.94 -18.44 19.07
N THR A 105 3.84 -19.42 19.94
CA THR A 105 2.56 -20.02 20.30
C THR A 105 1.87 -19.17 21.36
N ASP A 106 0.55 -18.94 21.22
CA ASP A 106 -0.24 -18.21 22.24
C ASP A 106 -0.14 -18.89 23.61
N ALA A 107 0.05 -20.22 23.67
CA ALA A 107 0.25 -20.97 24.89
C ALA A 107 1.55 -20.64 25.65
N ALA A 108 2.65 -20.39 24.93
CA ALA A 108 3.92 -20.00 25.56
C ALA A 108 3.85 -18.60 26.19
N LEU A 109 2.92 -17.77 25.70
CA LEU A 109 2.76 -16.37 26.09
C LEU A 109 1.72 -16.19 27.21
N GLN A 110 0.79 -17.15 27.39
CA GLN A 110 -0.17 -17.15 28.51
C GLN A 110 0.47 -17.49 29.87
N ALA A 111 1.65 -18.12 29.87
CA ALA A 111 2.23 -18.67 31.10
C ALA A 111 2.99 -17.67 31.98
N GLY A 112 3.16 -16.41 31.63
CA GLY A 112 3.97 -15.59 32.51
C GLY A 112 3.97 -14.07 32.38
N GLN A 113 3.51 -13.47 31.29
CA GLN A 113 3.59 -12.00 31.11
C GLN A 113 2.38 -11.43 30.36
N SER A 114 1.19 -11.78 30.78
CA SER A 114 -0.06 -11.23 30.22
C SER A 114 -0.43 -9.87 30.85
N GLY A 115 0.54 -8.98 30.92
CA GLY A 115 0.23 -7.58 31.10
C GLY A 115 -0.12 -6.95 29.74
N ASN A 116 -0.65 -5.75 29.72
CA ASN A 116 -1.00 -4.94 28.55
C ASN A 116 0.16 -4.61 27.60
N VAL A 117 1.09 -5.58 27.35
CA VAL A 117 2.33 -5.34 26.63
C VAL A 117 2.06 -4.87 25.20
N ASP A 118 1.18 -5.59 24.47
CA ASP A 118 0.86 -5.25 23.08
C ASP A 118 0.15 -3.91 23.00
N ARG A 119 -0.81 -3.67 23.88
CA ARG A 119 -1.54 -2.41 23.97
C ARG A 119 -0.60 -1.25 24.30
N SER A 120 0.26 -1.39 25.31
CA SER A 120 1.21 -0.36 25.71
C SER A 120 2.23 -0.09 24.62
N LEU A 121 2.71 -1.13 23.92
CA LEU A 121 3.61 -0.98 22.79
C LEU A 121 2.96 -0.23 21.64
N LEU A 122 1.69 -0.53 21.33
CA LEU A 122 0.93 0.17 20.29
C LEU A 122 0.78 1.66 20.65
N GLU A 123 0.34 1.96 21.88
CA GLU A 123 0.18 3.34 22.36
C GLU A 123 1.51 4.13 22.31
N GLN A 124 2.61 3.54 22.80
CA GLN A 124 3.95 4.16 22.74
C GLN A 124 4.42 4.37 21.30
N THR A 125 4.17 3.40 20.41
CA THR A 125 4.54 3.49 19.00
C THR A 125 3.80 4.65 18.32
N LEU A 126 2.48 4.77 18.55
CA LEU A 126 1.68 5.86 17.98
C LEU A 126 2.05 7.22 18.57
N SER A 127 2.35 7.30 19.87
CA SER A 127 2.85 8.52 20.51
C SER A 127 4.19 8.97 19.94
N SER A 128 5.11 8.02 19.70
CA SER A 128 6.38 8.29 19.04
C SER A 128 6.18 8.76 17.59
N ALA A 129 5.29 8.10 16.86
CA ALA A 129 4.94 8.47 15.49
C ALA A 129 4.34 9.89 15.42
N ALA A 130 3.53 10.29 16.40
CA ALA A 130 3.00 11.66 16.48
C ALA A 130 4.13 12.70 16.65
N SER A 131 5.11 12.42 17.50
CA SER A 131 6.28 13.28 17.69
C SER A 131 7.13 13.36 16.42
N ASP A 132 7.31 12.24 15.71
CA ASP A 132 8.04 12.18 14.44
C ASP A 132 7.29 12.95 13.33
N ALA A 133 5.97 12.87 13.28
CA ALA A 133 5.15 13.59 12.31
C ALA A 133 5.23 15.12 12.52
N VAL A 134 5.12 15.58 13.76
CA VAL A 134 5.27 17.01 14.10
C VAL A 134 6.65 17.54 13.71
N SER A 135 7.71 16.76 13.94
CA SER A 135 9.09 17.12 13.55
C SER A 135 9.40 16.89 12.07
N LYS A 136 8.42 16.48 11.26
CA LYS A 136 8.55 16.15 9.82
C LYS A 136 9.55 15.03 9.52
N ARG A 137 9.88 14.20 10.50
CA ARG A 137 10.66 12.97 10.31
C ARG A 137 9.81 11.82 9.81
N LEU A 138 8.49 11.89 10.01
CA LEU A 138 7.50 10.95 9.49
C LEU A 138 6.57 11.69 8.53
N THR A 139 6.48 11.21 7.31
CA THR A 139 5.67 11.80 6.22
C THR A 139 4.40 11.01 5.92
N GLU A 140 4.35 9.73 6.32
CA GLU A 140 3.22 8.83 6.06
C GLU A 140 3.25 7.66 7.05
N ILE A 141 2.10 7.30 7.57
CA ILE A 141 1.95 6.13 8.46
C ILE A 141 0.85 5.19 7.98
N TRP A 142 1.13 3.89 8.05
CA TRP A 142 0.20 2.81 7.81
C TRP A 142 -0.07 2.07 9.12
N ILE A 143 -1.31 1.79 9.43
CA ILE A 143 -1.73 1.02 10.60
C ILE A 143 -2.50 -0.18 10.11
N VAL A 144 -1.95 -1.36 10.32
CA VAL A 144 -2.51 -2.62 9.82
C VAL A 144 -2.88 -3.49 11.00
N LEU A 145 -4.17 -3.74 11.20
CA LEU A 145 -4.72 -4.56 12.27
C LEU A 145 -5.10 -5.94 11.70
N ILE A 146 -4.34 -6.97 12.04
CA ILE A 146 -4.54 -8.36 11.62
C ILE A 146 -4.95 -9.17 12.84
N GLY A 147 -6.19 -9.62 12.89
CA GLY A 147 -6.70 -10.33 14.06
C GLY A 147 -8.21 -10.49 14.06
N HIS A 148 -8.74 -10.74 15.23
CA HIS A 148 -10.17 -10.76 15.52
C HIS A 148 -10.64 -9.42 16.08
N GLY A 149 -11.94 -9.17 15.97
CA GLY A 149 -12.59 -8.03 16.60
C GLY A 149 -13.91 -8.42 17.21
N THR A 150 -14.35 -7.63 18.17
CA THR A 150 -15.61 -7.81 18.90
C THR A 150 -16.40 -6.51 18.90
N PHE A 151 -17.72 -6.63 18.99
CA PHE A 151 -18.64 -5.51 19.11
C PHE A 151 -19.73 -5.83 20.11
N ASP A 152 -19.93 -4.97 21.11
CA ASP A 152 -20.88 -5.17 22.21
C ASP A 152 -22.20 -4.38 22.01
N GLY A 153 -22.42 -3.83 20.80
CA GLY A 153 -23.57 -2.97 20.49
C GLY A 153 -23.30 -1.48 20.68
N ARG A 154 -22.16 -1.10 21.28
CA ARG A 154 -21.74 0.29 21.50
C ARG A 154 -20.31 0.57 21.06
N SER A 155 -19.36 -0.29 21.43
CA SER A 155 -17.94 -0.14 21.18
C SER A 155 -17.43 -1.34 20.41
N ALA A 156 -16.67 -1.07 19.35
CA ALA A 156 -15.90 -2.09 18.65
C ALA A 156 -14.50 -2.17 19.25
N ARG A 157 -13.95 -3.38 19.29
CA ARG A 157 -12.61 -3.63 19.83
C ARG A 157 -11.82 -4.52 18.89
N PHE A 158 -10.54 -4.22 18.78
CA PHE A 158 -9.56 -5.10 18.18
C PHE A 158 -8.92 -5.94 19.29
N ASN A 159 -8.93 -7.27 19.11
CA ASN A 159 -8.54 -8.21 20.15
C ASN A 159 -7.02 -8.38 20.17
N LEU A 160 -6.36 -7.81 21.18
CA LEU A 160 -4.94 -7.98 21.45
C LEU A 160 -4.70 -9.13 22.42
N ARG A 161 -3.45 -9.50 22.62
CA ARG A 161 -3.07 -10.31 23.77
C ARG A 161 -3.14 -9.44 25.04
N GLY A 162 -3.98 -9.82 25.97
CA GLY A 162 -4.28 -9.01 27.15
C GLY A 162 -5.49 -8.10 26.93
N GLN A 163 -5.35 -6.82 27.20
CA GLN A 163 -6.45 -5.87 27.06
C GLN A 163 -6.62 -5.42 25.61
N ASP A 164 -7.82 -5.54 25.09
CA ASP A 164 -8.22 -5.10 23.77
C ASP A 164 -8.14 -3.59 23.61
N VAL A 165 -8.08 -3.13 22.35
CA VAL A 165 -8.13 -1.71 21.98
C VAL A 165 -9.48 -1.39 21.36
N SER A 166 -10.18 -0.40 21.92
CA SER A 166 -11.41 0.11 21.33
C SER A 166 -11.14 1.10 20.20
N ASP A 167 -12.15 1.27 19.36
CA ASP A 167 -12.17 2.27 18.29
C ASP A 167 -11.93 3.69 18.83
N GLU A 168 -12.56 4.06 19.94
CA GLU A 168 -12.39 5.39 20.57
C GLU A 168 -10.99 5.59 21.19
N GLU A 169 -10.38 4.55 21.74
CA GLU A 169 -9.00 4.61 22.24
C GLU A 169 -8.02 4.80 21.09
N LEU A 170 -8.19 4.01 20.03
CA LEU A 170 -7.33 4.15 18.84
C LEU A 170 -7.47 5.54 18.22
N LYS A 171 -8.68 6.09 18.14
CA LYS A 171 -8.93 7.46 17.69
C LYS A 171 -8.10 8.48 18.48
N LYS A 172 -8.14 8.41 19.81
CA LYS A 172 -7.36 9.32 20.69
C LYS A 172 -5.87 9.24 20.44
N TRP A 173 -5.34 8.05 20.22
CA TRP A 173 -3.90 7.87 19.94
C TRP A 173 -3.51 8.40 18.54
N LEU A 174 -4.45 8.45 17.60
CA LEU A 174 -4.24 8.94 16.25
C LEU A 174 -4.44 10.45 16.09
N GLU A 175 -5.19 11.09 17.00
CA GLU A 175 -5.45 12.53 16.92
C GLU A 175 -4.19 13.42 16.83
N PRO A 176 -3.09 13.13 17.56
CA PRO A 176 -1.89 13.96 17.49
C PRO A 176 -1.06 13.78 16.22
N ILE A 177 -1.35 12.76 15.39
CA ILE A 177 -0.58 12.46 14.18
C ILE A 177 -1.00 13.40 13.06
N THR A 178 -0.08 14.22 12.58
CA THR A 178 -0.34 15.28 11.59
C THR A 178 -0.03 14.89 10.16
N CYS A 179 0.69 13.78 9.92
CA CYS A 179 0.92 13.27 8.57
C CYS A 179 -0.25 12.40 8.10
N PRO A 180 -0.36 12.14 6.77
CA PRO A 180 -1.35 11.22 6.22
C PRO A 180 -1.30 9.81 6.84
N ILE A 181 -2.47 9.22 7.06
CA ILE A 181 -2.64 7.91 7.72
C ILE A 181 -3.46 6.98 6.83
N ALA A 182 -2.95 5.78 6.54
CA ALA A 182 -3.73 4.68 5.99
C ALA A 182 -3.99 3.61 7.07
N ILE A 183 -5.24 3.27 7.31
CA ILE A 183 -5.66 2.29 8.31
C ILE A 183 -6.33 1.13 7.61
N ALA A 184 -5.82 -0.08 7.81
CA ALA A 184 -6.40 -1.33 7.33
C ALA A 184 -6.82 -2.19 8.53
N ASN A 185 -8.09 -2.17 8.90
CA ASN A 185 -8.63 -3.05 9.93
C ASN A 185 -9.20 -4.32 9.29
N CYS A 186 -8.41 -5.39 9.33
CA CYS A 186 -8.71 -6.69 8.72
C CYS A 186 -9.51 -7.63 9.65
N ALA A 187 -9.99 -7.13 10.79
CA ALA A 187 -10.69 -7.94 11.78
C ALA A 187 -12.20 -8.08 11.48
N SER A 188 -12.82 -9.12 12.02
CA SER A 188 -14.27 -9.19 12.13
C SER A 188 -14.83 -8.03 12.96
N ALA A 189 -16.10 -7.71 12.81
CA ALA A 189 -16.77 -6.61 13.52
C ALA A 189 -16.06 -5.24 13.41
N SER A 190 -15.22 -5.05 12.40
CA SER A 190 -14.42 -3.82 12.22
C SER A 190 -15.20 -2.61 11.73
N GLY A 191 -16.41 -2.80 11.18
CA GLY A 191 -17.22 -1.73 10.59
C GLY A 191 -17.35 -0.45 11.42
N PRO A 192 -17.61 -0.49 12.73
CA PRO A 192 -17.73 0.71 13.56
C PRO A 192 -16.45 1.57 13.60
N PHE A 193 -15.26 0.95 13.46
CA PHE A 193 -13.99 1.69 13.39
C PHE A 193 -13.96 2.70 12.23
N LEU A 194 -14.64 2.40 11.12
CA LEU A 194 -14.64 3.29 9.97
C LEU A 194 -15.15 4.68 10.35
N LYS A 195 -16.34 4.76 10.94
CA LYS A 195 -16.93 6.02 11.37
C LYS A 195 -16.14 6.71 12.47
N THR A 196 -15.63 5.94 13.44
CA THR A 196 -14.88 6.48 14.58
C THR A 196 -13.53 7.05 14.17
N LEU A 197 -12.85 6.40 13.20
CA LEU A 197 -11.51 6.79 12.74
C LEU A 197 -11.51 7.71 11.52
N ALA A 198 -12.66 7.93 10.86
CA ALA A 198 -12.79 8.86 9.76
C ALA A 198 -12.22 10.24 10.14
N GLY A 199 -11.50 10.87 9.23
CA GLY A 199 -10.88 12.17 9.48
C GLY A 199 -10.05 12.67 8.30
N GLN A 200 -9.73 13.96 8.34
CA GLN A 200 -8.93 14.59 7.28
C GLN A 200 -7.56 13.90 7.14
N ASN A 201 -7.11 13.70 5.91
CA ASN A 201 -5.87 13.01 5.56
C ASN A 201 -5.79 11.55 6.07
N ARG A 202 -6.93 10.90 6.24
CA ARG A 202 -7.02 9.51 6.65
C ARG A 202 -7.73 8.66 5.59
N VAL A 203 -7.15 7.51 5.31
CA VAL A 203 -7.79 6.42 4.57
C VAL A 203 -8.13 5.35 5.59
N VAL A 204 -9.40 4.99 5.73
CA VAL A 204 -9.85 3.97 6.67
C VAL A 204 -10.49 2.84 5.88
N MET A 205 -9.91 1.65 5.97
CA MET A 205 -10.47 0.42 5.40
C MET A 205 -10.87 -0.54 6.51
N THR A 206 -12.05 -1.12 6.39
CA THR A 206 -12.55 -2.15 7.30
C THR A 206 -12.95 -3.40 6.53
N ALA A 207 -12.71 -4.58 7.10
CA ALA A 207 -13.09 -5.85 6.50
C ALA A 207 -14.60 -6.06 6.51
N THR A 208 -15.30 -5.40 7.43
CA THR A 208 -16.75 -5.55 7.62
C THR A 208 -17.44 -4.19 7.56
N LYS A 209 -18.72 -4.19 7.16
CA LYS A 209 -19.54 -2.97 7.10
C LYS A 209 -20.18 -2.61 8.44
N THR A 210 -20.35 -3.61 9.32
CA THR A 210 -21.01 -3.42 10.62
C THR A 210 -20.33 -4.24 11.72
N GLY A 211 -20.59 -3.89 12.98
CA GLY A 211 -20.16 -4.69 14.12
C GLY A 211 -20.87 -6.05 14.24
N ALA A 212 -21.97 -6.28 13.51
CA ALA A 212 -22.67 -7.55 13.50
C ALA A 212 -22.05 -8.61 12.58
N GLU A 213 -21.11 -8.23 11.72
CA GLU A 213 -20.35 -9.17 10.88
C GLU A 213 -19.19 -9.76 11.69
N ILE A 214 -19.51 -10.72 12.56
CA ILE A 214 -18.60 -11.29 13.57
C ILE A 214 -17.84 -12.53 13.10
N ASN A 215 -18.16 -13.06 11.90
CA ASN A 215 -17.46 -14.21 11.37
C ASN A 215 -16.01 -13.84 11.01
N PHE A 216 -15.13 -14.87 10.98
CA PHE A 216 -13.74 -14.69 10.54
C PHE A 216 -13.68 -13.99 9.19
N ALA A 217 -13.00 -12.84 9.12
CA ALA A 217 -12.87 -12.04 7.93
C ALA A 217 -11.66 -12.50 7.09
N ARG A 218 -11.86 -12.66 5.80
CA ARG A 218 -10.85 -13.09 4.81
C ARG A 218 -10.26 -11.95 4.01
N PHE A 219 -10.90 -10.78 4.07
CA PHE A 219 -10.46 -9.56 3.37
C PHE A 219 -8.97 -9.28 3.58
N GLY A 220 -8.47 -9.44 4.82
CA GLY A 220 -7.07 -9.20 5.16
C GLY A 220 -6.08 -10.11 4.42
N ALA A 221 -6.47 -11.36 4.09
CA ALA A 221 -5.67 -12.25 3.28
C ALA A 221 -5.43 -11.66 1.88
N PHE A 222 -6.51 -11.26 1.21
CA PHE A 222 -6.46 -10.72 -0.14
C PHE A 222 -5.84 -9.32 -0.21
N LEU A 223 -6.05 -8.49 0.84
CA LEU A 223 -5.43 -7.17 0.93
C LEU A 223 -3.92 -7.27 1.08
N SER A 224 -3.43 -8.17 1.95
CA SER A 224 -2.00 -8.40 2.15
C SER A 224 -1.28 -8.91 0.89
N GLU A 225 -1.98 -9.64 0.01
CA GLU A 225 -1.45 -10.06 -1.28
C GLU A 225 -1.38 -8.91 -2.29
N ALA A 226 -2.35 -8.00 -2.23
CA ALA A 226 -2.50 -6.96 -3.25
C ALA A 226 -1.61 -5.74 -3.01
N VAL A 227 -1.35 -5.38 -1.76
CA VAL A 227 -0.80 -4.07 -1.39
C VAL A 227 0.61 -3.78 -1.93
N GLY A 228 1.36 -4.80 -2.34
CA GLY A 228 2.73 -4.62 -2.86
C GLY A 228 2.98 -5.29 -4.21
N ASP A 229 1.95 -5.78 -4.88
CA ASP A 229 2.08 -6.57 -6.10
C ASP A 229 1.49 -5.82 -7.29
N SER A 230 2.35 -5.46 -8.25
CA SER A 230 2.00 -4.71 -9.46
C SER A 230 0.98 -5.38 -10.38
N LYS A 231 0.68 -6.68 -10.19
CA LYS A 231 -0.41 -7.32 -10.94
C LYS A 231 -1.81 -6.77 -10.58
N PHE A 232 -1.93 -6.10 -9.45
CA PHE A 232 -3.17 -5.44 -9.02
C PHE A 232 -3.26 -3.96 -9.41
N ASP A 233 -2.26 -3.45 -10.12
CA ASP A 233 -2.28 -2.15 -10.79
C ASP A 233 -3.40 -2.14 -11.87
N LEU A 234 -4.51 -1.45 -11.58
CA LEU A 234 -5.71 -1.42 -12.41
C LEU A 234 -5.69 -0.30 -13.45
N ASP A 235 -5.00 0.80 -13.18
CA ASP A 235 -4.91 1.96 -14.08
C ASP A 235 -3.61 2.01 -14.87
N LYS A 236 -2.66 1.09 -14.58
CA LYS A 236 -1.42 0.88 -15.32
C LYS A 236 -0.40 2.03 -15.18
N ASP A 237 -0.35 2.63 -14.00
CA ASP A 237 0.65 3.65 -13.65
C ASP A 237 2.00 3.04 -13.18
N GLY A 238 2.08 1.72 -13.06
CA GLY A 238 3.28 0.96 -12.68
C GLY A 238 3.40 0.67 -11.19
N GLN A 239 2.37 0.96 -10.39
CA GLN A 239 2.33 0.71 -8.96
C GLN A 239 0.91 0.29 -8.53
N THR A 240 0.75 -0.23 -7.33
CA THR A 240 -0.56 -0.56 -6.80
C THR A 240 -0.87 0.36 -5.62
N SER A 241 -1.86 1.21 -5.80
CA SER A 241 -2.37 2.07 -4.72
C SER A 241 -3.15 1.25 -3.68
N VAL A 242 -3.34 1.83 -2.48
CA VAL A 242 -4.19 1.19 -1.46
C VAL A 242 -5.64 1.08 -1.92
N PHE A 243 -6.09 2.01 -2.78
CA PHE A 243 -7.42 1.93 -3.39
C PHE A 243 -7.60 0.72 -4.29
N GLU A 244 -6.64 0.46 -5.18
CA GLU A 244 -6.65 -0.70 -6.06
C GLU A 244 -6.50 -2.01 -5.29
N ALA A 245 -5.65 -2.03 -4.27
CA ALA A 245 -5.53 -3.15 -3.35
C ALA A 245 -6.87 -3.45 -2.64
N PHE A 246 -7.57 -2.41 -2.15
CA PHE A 246 -8.91 -2.52 -1.56
C PHE A 246 -9.93 -3.07 -2.55
N LEU A 247 -9.98 -2.52 -3.76
CA LEU A 247 -10.91 -2.97 -4.81
C LEU A 247 -10.67 -4.44 -5.17
N SER A 248 -9.42 -4.82 -5.35
CA SER A 248 -9.02 -6.19 -5.66
C SER A 248 -9.34 -7.14 -4.52
N ALA A 249 -8.95 -6.80 -3.30
CA ALA A 249 -9.20 -7.62 -2.12
C ALA A 249 -10.71 -7.85 -1.89
N SER A 250 -11.51 -6.79 -1.98
CA SER A 250 -12.96 -6.86 -1.81
C SER A 250 -13.62 -7.78 -2.85
N ARG A 251 -13.23 -7.67 -4.14
CA ARG A 251 -13.76 -8.52 -5.21
C ARG A 251 -13.35 -9.99 -5.02
N ARG A 252 -12.12 -10.23 -4.61
CA ARG A 252 -11.61 -11.59 -4.36
C ARG A 252 -12.27 -12.22 -3.12
N THR A 253 -12.59 -11.41 -2.11
CA THR A 253 -13.37 -11.87 -0.95
C THR A 253 -14.75 -12.35 -1.39
N LEU A 254 -15.46 -11.56 -2.20
CA LEU A 254 -16.77 -11.99 -2.74
C LEU A 254 -16.65 -13.25 -3.62
N ALA A 255 -15.66 -13.29 -4.51
CA ALA A 255 -15.42 -14.44 -5.38
C ALA A 255 -15.10 -15.73 -4.58
N PHE A 256 -14.43 -15.61 -3.42
CA PHE A 256 -14.22 -16.73 -2.52
C PHE A 256 -15.55 -17.30 -2.01
N TYR A 257 -16.45 -16.45 -1.51
CA TYR A 257 -17.76 -16.92 -1.01
C TYR A 257 -18.63 -17.50 -2.12
N ASP A 258 -18.63 -16.88 -3.29
CA ASP A 258 -19.35 -17.40 -4.47
C ASP A 258 -18.81 -18.78 -4.90
N GLY A 259 -17.49 -18.95 -4.92
CA GLY A 259 -16.82 -20.21 -5.23
C GLY A 259 -17.14 -21.34 -4.25
N GLU A 260 -17.37 -21.00 -2.99
CA GLU A 260 -17.78 -21.93 -1.92
C GLU A 260 -19.31 -22.16 -1.90
N GLY A 261 -20.07 -21.51 -2.78
CA GLY A 261 -21.54 -21.57 -2.79
C GLY A 261 -22.18 -20.97 -1.51
N ARG A 262 -21.56 -19.99 -0.89
CA ARG A 262 -21.95 -19.38 0.38
C ARG A 262 -22.27 -17.91 0.20
N LEU A 263 -23.18 -17.39 1.01
CA LEU A 263 -23.39 -15.95 1.11
C LEU A 263 -22.18 -15.30 1.82
N ALA A 264 -21.75 -14.15 1.32
CA ALA A 264 -20.71 -13.38 1.96
C ALA A 264 -21.14 -12.92 3.36
N THR A 265 -20.25 -13.12 4.35
CA THR A 265 -20.46 -12.75 5.75
C THR A 265 -19.63 -11.56 6.17
N GLU A 266 -18.92 -10.94 5.22
CA GLU A 266 -18.11 -9.74 5.37
C GLU A 266 -18.25 -8.85 4.14
N HIS A 267 -18.26 -7.53 4.37
CA HIS A 267 -18.39 -6.53 3.31
C HIS A 267 -17.45 -5.37 3.63
N ALA A 268 -16.32 -5.36 2.97
CA ALA A 268 -15.31 -4.34 3.21
C ALA A 268 -15.80 -2.94 2.78
N LEU A 269 -15.40 -1.93 3.55
CA LEU A 269 -15.64 -0.52 3.29
C LEU A 269 -14.33 0.27 3.26
N LEU A 270 -14.32 1.36 2.51
CA LEU A 270 -13.26 2.36 2.49
C LEU A 270 -13.86 3.76 2.65
N ASP A 271 -13.31 4.56 3.56
CA ASP A 271 -13.58 5.99 3.75
C ASP A 271 -12.26 6.75 3.60
N ASP A 272 -12.25 7.78 2.76
CA ASP A 272 -11.10 8.69 2.63
C ASP A 272 -11.49 10.15 2.43
N ASN A 273 -12.80 10.45 2.49
CA ASN A 273 -13.36 11.78 2.40
C ASN A 273 -13.73 12.38 3.77
N ALA A 274 -13.55 11.60 4.85
CA ALA A 274 -13.80 11.95 6.25
C ALA A 274 -15.29 12.07 6.64
N ASP A 275 -16.22 11.48 5.87
CA ASP A 275 -17.65 11.52 6.20
C ASP A 275 -18.11 10.33 7.06
N GLY A 276 -17.27 9.28 7.18
CA GLY A 276 -17.53 8.09 8.00
C GLY A 276 -18.61 7.17 7.44
N LEU A 277 -18.99 7.32 6.17
CA LEU A 277 -20.00 6.46 5.54
C LEU A 277 -19.37 5.27 4.83
N GLY A 278 -18.28 5.51 4.14
CA GLY A 278 -17.49 4.50 3.45
C GLY A 278 -18.17 3.88 2.23
N VAL A 279 -17.37 3.58 1.22
CA VAL A 279 -17.82 3.04 -0.04
C VAL A 279 -17.43 1.57 -0.19
N ARG A 280 -18.23 0.80 -0.93
CA ARG A 280 -17.97 -0.60 -1.29
C ARG A 280 -17.31 -0.69 -2.67
N ALA A 281 -16.51 -1.72 -2.88
CA ALA A 281 -15.83 -1.95 -4.16
C ALA A 281 -16.78 -2.16 -5.37
N ASP A 282 -18.03 -2.57 -5.14
CA ASP A 282 -19.01 -2.77 -6.21
C ASP A 282 -19.61 -1.46 -6.78
N PHE A 283 -19.25 -0.31 -6.18
CA PHE A 283 -19.52 1.01 -6.73
C PHE A 283 -18.55 1.39 -7.86
N PHE A 284 -17.46 0.64 -8.02
CA PHE A 284 -16.41 0.93 -8.99
C PHE A 284 -16.29 -0.13 -10.08
N ARG A 285 -15.95 0.31 -11.29
CA ARG A 285 -15.51 -0.53 -12.40
C ARG A 285 -14.08 -0.13 -12.78
N GLY A 286 -13.10 -1.03 -12.51
CA GLY A 286 -11.72 -0.58 -12.41
C GLY A 286 -11.62 0.40 -11.25
N VAL A 287 -10.97 1.52 -11.44
CA VAL A 287 -10.89 2.63 -10.48
C VAL A 287 -12.01 3.68 -10.69
N ARG A 288 -12.88 3.50 -11.67
CA ARG A 288 -13.91 4.46 -12.03
C ARG A 288 -15.20 4.18 -11.26
N LEU A 289 -15.77 5.22 -10.62
CA LEU A 289 -17.09 5.19 -10.01
C LEU A 289 -18.18 4.95 -11.08
N VAL A 290 -19.11 4.02 -10.83
CA VAL A 290 -20.23 3.66 -11.75
C VAL A 290 -21.58 3.67 -11.07
N LYS A 291 -21.65 3.87 -9.75
CA LYS A 291 -22.89 4.01 -8.98
C LYS A 291 -22.87 5.33 -8.23
N GLU A 292 -24.02 5.97 -8.11
CA GLU A 292 -24.17 7.15 -7.25
C GLU A 292 -24.12 6.74 -5.78
N VAL A 293 -23.39 7.48 -4.98
CA VAL A 293 -23.31 7.31 -3.55
C VAL A 293 -24.25 8.34 -2.91
N GLN A 294 -25.26 7.85 -2.20
CA GLN A 294 -26.26 8.74 -1.59
C GLN A 294 -25.68 9.45 -0.37
N GLY A 295 -25.82 10.77 -0.35
CA GLY A 295 -25.44 11.60 0.81
C GLY A 295 -24.00 12.05 0.86
N GLU A 296 -23.16 11.63 -0.07
CA GLU A 296 -21.76 12.06 -0.14
C GLU A 296 -21.60 13.34 -0.96
N THR A 297 -20.85 14.30 -0.40
CA THR A 297 -20.44 15.53 -1.10
C THR A 297 -19.15 15.33 -1.91
N ALA A 298 -18.36 14.31 -1.57
CA ALA A 298 -17.14 13.92 -2.26
C ALA A 298 -17.06 12.40 -2.33
N VAL A 299 -16.58 11.87 -3.44
CA VAL A 299 -16.44 10.43 -3.67
C VAL A 299 -15.19 9.90 -2.99
N ASP A 300 -15.32 8.79 -2.26
CA ASP A 300 -14.18 8.03 -1.72
C ASP A 300 -13.28 7.45 -2.81
N GLY A 301 -12.04 7.16 -2.42
CA GLY A 301 -11.01 6.54 -3.26
C GLY A 301 -9.97 7.52 -3.78
N ARG A 302 -10.14 8.83 -3.61
CA ARG A 302 -9.22 9.86 -4.12
C ARG A 302 -7.93 9.93 -3.33
N LEU A 303 -8.01 9.97 -2.00
CA LEU A 303 -6.84 9.97 -1.14
C LEU A 303 -6.18 8.60 -1.15
N ALA A 304 -6.98 7.53 -1.09
CA ALA A 304 -6.52 6.15 -1.12
C ALA A 304 -5.74 5.80 -2.41
N HIS A 305 -6.09 6.42 -3.53
CA HIS A 305 -5.38 6.26 -4.80
C HIS A 305 -3.94 6.81 -4.77
N ARG A 306 -3.63 7.71 -3.84
CA ARG A 306 -2.30 8.34 -3.68
C ARG A 306 -1.39 7.60 -2.69
N PHE A 307 -1.92 6.62 -1.95
CA PHE A 307 -1.14 5.81 -1.02
C PHE A 307 -0.58 4.58 -1.72
N HIS A 308 0.76 4.50 -1.80
CA HIS A 308 1.49 3.38 -2.39
C HIS A 308 2.53 2.88 -1.39
N LEU A 309 2.38 1.64 -0.91
CA LEU A 309 3.38 1.05 -0.02
C LEU A 309 4.68 0.78 -0.79
N VAL A 310 4.56 0.21 -1.99
CA VAL A 310 5.66 0.01 -2.94
C VAL A 310 5.48 1.00 -4.08
N ARG A 311 6.38 1.98 -4.16
CA ARG A 311 6.38 2.99 -5.22
C ARG A 311 7.15 2.49 -6.43
N SER A 312 6.71 2.83 -7.63
CA SER A 312 7.44 2.54 -8.88
C SER A 312 8.80 3.25 -8.91
N ASP A 313 9.72 2.77 -9.74
CA ASP A 313 11.05 3.39 -9.88
C ASP A 313 10.95 4.86 -10.33
N SER A 314 10.00 5.17 -11.21
CA SER A 314 9.73 6.55 -11.64
C SER A 314 9.23 7.42 -10.49
N GLU A 315 8.36 6.90 -9.65
CA GLU A 315 7.83 7.59 -8.47
C GLU A 315 8.91 7.82 -7.40
N GLN A 316 9.82 6.87 -7.22
CA GLN A 316 10.93 7.00 -6.29
C GLN A 316 11.92 8.10 -6.70
N GLN A 317 12.07 8.36 -8.00
CA GLN A 317 12.96 9.41 -8.54
C GLN A 317 12.37 10.82 -8.38
N LEU A 318 11.07 10.96 -8.12
CA LEU A 318 10.45 12.27 -7.91
C LEU A 318 10.92 12.90 -6.60
N SER A 319 11.33 14.18 -6.67
CA SER A 319 11.54 14.96 -5.45
C SER A 319 10.23 15.12 -4.68
N PRO A 320 10.27 15.37 -3.36
CA PRO A 320 9.06 15.64 -2.59
C PRO A 320 8.22 16.79 -3.15
N GLU A 321 8.87 17.82 -3.70
CA GLU A 321 8.21 18.97 -4.33
C GLU A 321 7.53 18.58 -5.64
N SER A 322 8.22 17.83 -6.49
CA SER A 322 7.67 17.35 -7.77
C SER A 322 6.48 16.42 -7.54
N ARG A 323 6.56 15.58 -6.52
CA ARG A 323 5.46 14.68 -6.14
C ARG A 323 4.24 15.48 -5.67
N ARG A 324 4.43 16.48 -4.82
CA ARG A 324 3.34 17.35 -4.37
C ARG A 324 2.69 18.12 -5.52
N LEU A 325 3.51 18.64 -6.45
CA LEU A 325 2.99 19.36 -7.62
C LEU A 325 2.17 18.43 -8.51
N ARG A 326 2.67 17.22 -8.79
CA ARG A 326 1.93 16.20 -9.53
C ARG A 326 0.59 15.89 -8.85
N ASP A 327 0.63 15.56 -7.56
CA ASP A 327 -0.57 15.22 -6.78
C ASP A 327 -1.61 16.34 -6.81
N GLN A 328 -1.17 17.60 -6.76
CA GLN A 328 -2.05 18.73 -6.88
C GLN A 328 -2.68 18.83 -8.27
N LEU A 329 -1.88 18.70 -9.33
CA LEU A 329 -2.36 18.78 -10.70
C LEU A 329 -3.33 17.63 -11.03
N GLU A 330 -3.04 16.41 -10.57
CA GLU A 330 -3.96 15.27 -10.72
C GLU A 330 -5.29 15.51 -10.01
N GLN A 331 -5.27 16.13 -8.84
CA GLN A 331 -6.47 16.48 -8.10
C GLN A 331 -7.29 17.56 -8.84
N GLU A 332 -6.62 18.55 -9.43
CA GLU A 332 -7.26 19.59 -10.25
C GLU A 332 -7.91 18.98 -11.51
N VAL A 333 -7.23 18.01 -12.16
CA VAL A 333 -7.80 17.26 -13.30
C VAL A 333 -9.06 16.49 -12.87
N ILE A 334 -9.03 15.82 -11.74
CA ILE A 334 -10.20 15.08 -11.23
C ILE A 334 -11.35 16.04 -10.94
N GLN A 335 -11.10 17.15 -10.24
CA GLN A 335 -12.12 18.16 -9.92
C GLN A 335 -12.72 18.81 -11.19
N LEU A 336 -11.90 19.06 -12.20
CA LEU A 336 -12.36 19.58 -13.47
C LEU A 336 -13.27 18.57 -14.19
N ARG A 337 -12.88 17.29 -14.20
CA ARG A 337 -13.68 16.20 -14.79
C ARG A 337 -15.03 16.01 -14.11
N ASP A 338 -15.07 16.12 -12.79
CA ASP A 338 -16.31 16.00 -12.01
C ASP A 338 -17.29 17.13 -12.33
N ARG A 339 -16.76 18.32 -12.66
CA ARG A 339 -17.55 19.49 -13.04
C ARG A 339 -17.85 19.60 -14.54
N LYS A 340 -17.50 18.58 -15.36
CA LYS A 340 -17.70 18.65 -16.81
C LYS A 340 -19.15 19.02 -17.19
N SER A 341 -20.13 18.45 -16.51
CA SER A 341 -21.56 18.73 -16.77
C SER A 341 -22.02 20.16 -16.41
N SER A 342 -21.20 20.93 -15.69
CA SER A 342 -21.50 22.32 -15.34
C SER A 342 -20.96 23.36 -16.32
N PHE A 343 -20.26 22.89 -17.37
CA PHE A 343 -19.77 23.77 -18.43
C PHE A 343 -20.83 23.92 -19.53
N ASP A 344 -21.20 25.16 -19.84
CA ASP A 344 -22.10 25.48 -20.95
C ASP A 344 -21.40 25.30 -22.32
N ASP A 345 -20.06 25.44 -22.34
CA ASP A 345 -19.21 25.32 -23.52
C ASP A 345 -18.16 24.22 -23.29
N GLU A 346 -18.26 23.14 -24.06
CA GLU A 346 -17.28 22.06 -24.01
C GLU A 346 -15.87 22.47 -24.42
N ASP A 347 -15.71 23.46 -25.28
CA ASP A 347 -14.38 23.93 -25.73
C ASP A 347 -13.63 24.56 -24.57
N VAL A 348 -14.33 25.31 -23.71
CA VAL A 348 -13.75 25.87 -22.48
C VAL A 348 -13.31 24.77 -21.52
N TYR A 349 -14.10 23.72 -21.36
CA TYR A 349 -13.72 22.56 -20.54
C TYR A 349 -12.46 21.88 -21.10
N TYR A 350 -12.42 21.59 -22.39
CA TYR A 350 -11.26 20.92 -22.98
C TYR A 350 -10.00 21.78 -22.99
N ALA A 351 -10.11 23.11 -23.14
CA ALA A 351 -8.98 24.00 -23.01
C ALA A 351 -8.36 24.00 -21.60
N GLN A 352 -9.20 24.01 -20.56
CA GLN A 352 -8.72 23.88 -19.17
C GLN A 352 -8.10 22.51 -18.90
N LEU A 353 -8.70 21.44 -19.42
CA LEU A 353 -8.16 20.10 -19.26
C LEU A 353 -6.80 19.94 -19.96
N GLU A 354 -6.66 20.48 -21.17
CA GLU A 354 -5.39 20.49 -21.90
C GLU A 354 -4.30 21.24 -21.12
N GLU A 355 -4.61 22.42 -20.57
CA GLU A 355 -3.66 23.17 -19.77
C GLU A 355 -3.15 22.38 -18.57
N LEU A 356 -4.03 21.74 -17.80
CA LEU A 356 -3.65 20.90 -16.67
C LEU A 356 -2.83 19.68 -17.06
N LEU A 357 -3.21 19.00 -18.15
CA LEU A 357 -2.47 17.83 -18.67
C LEU A 357 -1.08 18.23 -19.18
N VAL A 358 -0.93 19.39 -19.81
CA VAL A 358 0.39 19.92 -20.23
C VAL A 358 1.25 20.24 -19.01
N GLN A 359 0.69 20.83 -17.96
CA GLN A 359 1.43 21.11 -16.72
C GLN A 359 1.86 19.79 -16.05
N LEU A 360 0.99 18.78 -16.02
CA LEU A 360 1.28 17.46 -15.48
C LEU A 360 2.42 16.79 -16.27
N ALA A 361 2.36 16.82 -17.62
CA ALA A 361 3.42 16.27 -18.46
C ALA A 361 4.78 16.96 -18.19
N LYS A 362 4.78 18.29 -18.04
CA LYS A 362 6.02 19.04 -17.70
C LYS A 362 6.56 18.66 -16.31
N ALA A 363 5.70 18.41 -15.33
CA ALA A 363 6.12 17.95 -14.00
C ALA A 363 6.83 16.58 -14.08
N TYR A 364 6.33 15.65 -14.88
CA TYR A 364 6.98 14.37 -15.15
C TYR A 364 8.30 14.51 -15.92
N GLU A 365 8.35 15.36 -16.96
CA GLU A 365 9.59 15.59 -17.74
C GLU A 365 10.71 16.24 -16.91
N ALA A 366 10.37 17.19 -16.04
CA ALA A 366 11.33 17.83 -15.16
C ALA A 366 11.98 16.82 -14.21
N SER A 367 11.21 15.84 -13.77
CA SER A 367 11.69 14.77 -12.90
C SER A 367 12.60 13.79 -13.63
N ALA A 368 12.27 13.42 -14.86
CA ALA A 368 13.10 12.53 -15.69
C ALA A 368 14.48 13.13 -16.02
N LYS A 369 14.60 14.45 -16.04
CA LYS A 369 15.87 15.17 -16.30
C LYS A 369 16.75 15.33 -15.05
N SER A 370 16.21 15.21 -13.87
CA SER A 370 16.93 15.31 -12.60
C SER A 370 17.45 13.96 -12.06
N GLY A 371 17.07 12.85 -12.69
CA GLY A 371 17.62 11.53 -12.40
C GLY A 371 19.04 11.37 -12.92
N PRO A 372 19.87 10.49 -12.32
CA PRO A 372 21.24 10.26 -12.80
C PRO A 372 21.19 9.81 -14.26
N ALA A 373 21.91 10.54 -15.12
CA ALA A 373 22.03 10.19 -16.52
C ALA A 373 22.54 8.75 -16.66
N PHE A 374 21.74 7.87 -17.23
CA PHE A 374 22.20 6.55 -17.63
C PHE A 374 23.37 6.73 -18.60
N ARG A 375 24.58 6.35 -18.12
CA ARG A 375 25.76 6.15 -18.98
C ARG A 375 25.94 4.66 -19.23
#